data_1ca2f68d13b8d4ecfb86145ab1dea56b
#
_entry.id   1ca2f68d13b8d4ecfb86145ab1dea56b
#
_cell.length_a   1.000
_cell.length_b   1.000
_cell.length_c   1.000
_cell.angle_alpha   90.00
_cell.angle_beta   90.00
_cell.angle_gamma   90.00
#
_symmetry.space_group_name_H-M   'P 1'
#
loop_
_entity.id
_entity.type
_entity.pdbx_description
1 polymer ?
#
loop_
_entity_poly.entity_id
_entity_poly.type
_entity_poly.pdbx_seq_one_letter_code
_entity_poly.pdbx_strand_id
1 'polypeptide(L)'
;MSSIDYYDKNSKDFYERTINADVQDLYRRFLNYVPKQGRILDAGCGVGRDSLFFLNKGYEVIPVDGSLEMVKLTSNLIGKDALHLLFQDIHFSNEFDAIWANASLLHVPYDELRGVMESFHKALLPSGVLYASFKYGTFMRHADDRVFFDMDEATIAPYIKGLFLPLEMWKSADTRSTVAASPDKSWLNVIARRI
;
A
#
# COMPACT_ATOMS: atom_id res chain seq x y z
N MET A 1 -7.99 18.32 9.22
CA MET A 1 -6.60 17.96 8.89
C MET A 1 -6.67 16.71 8.04
N SER A 2 -5.97 16.64 6.91
CA SER A 2 -5.94 15.43 6.09
C SER A 2 -4.98 14.39 6.69
N SER A 3 -5.11 13.11 6.31
CA SER A 3 -4.11 12.11 6.71
C SER A 3 -2.70 12.46 6.20
N ILE A 4 -2.58 13.15 5.07
CA ILE A 4 -1.31 13.64 4.53
C ILE A 4 -0.67 14.66 5.47
N ASP A 5 -1.43 15.64 5.98
CA ASP A 5 -0.92 16.62 6.95
C ASP A 5 -0.37 15.95 8.22
N TYR A 6 -0.99 14.84 8.65
CA TYR A 6 -0.48 14.07 9.77
C TYR A 6 0.88 13.47 9.46
N TYR A 7 1.06 12.86 8.29
CA TYR A 7 2.33 12.24 7.89
C TYR A 7 3.43 13.27 7.69
N ASP A 8 3.13 14.45 7.14
CA ASP A 8 4.10 15.54 7.03
C ASP A 8 4.58 16.01 8.42
N LYS A 9 3.67 16.16 9.37
CA LYS A 9 4.01 16.62 10.73
C LYS A 9 4.72 15.59 11.59
N ASN A 10 4.41 14.29 11.40
CA ASN A 10 4.87 13.21 12.28
C ASN A 10 5.84 12.24 11.59
N SER A 11 6.49 12.68 10.52
CA SER A 11 7.30 11.82 9.65
C SER A 11 8.43 11.09 10.40
N LYS A 12 9.12 11.76 11.33
CA LYS A 12 10.22 11.17 12.13
C LYS A 12 9.72 10.07 13.06
N ASP A 13 8.67 10.36 13.84
CA ASP A 13 8.08 9.37 14.75
C ASP A 13 7.52 8.17 13.99
N PHE A 14 6.95 8.43 12.81
CA PHE A 14 6.44 7.38 11.94
C PHE A 14 7.58 6.52 11.39
N TYR A 15 8.70 7.12 11.01
CA TYR A 15 9.90 6.41 10.59
C TYR A 15 10.38 5.45 11.68
N GLU A 16 10.60 5.94 12.89
CA GLU A 16 11.11 5.13 14.01
C GLU A 16 10.22 3.93 14.32
N ARG A 17 8.90 4.10 14.24
CA ARG A 17 7.91 3.05 14.53
C ARG A 17 7.73 2.03 13.41
N THR A 18 8.12 2.35 12.16
CA THR A 18 7.73 1.52 11.02
C THR A 18 8.90 0.95 10.22
N ILE A 19 10.07 1.58 10.27
CA ILE A 19 11.23 1.17 9.44
C ILE A 19 11.66 -0.27 9.71
N ASN A 20 11.55 -0.74 10.96
CA ASN A 20 11.94 -2.09 11.39
C ASN A 20 10.74 -3.04 11.55
N ALA A 21 9.54 -2.66 11.10
CA ALA A 21 8.38 -3.55 11.21
C ALA A 21 8.56 -4.81 10.35
N ASP A 22 8.34 -5.98 10.95
CA ASP A 22 8.44 -7.25 10.24
C ASP A 22 7.20 -7.48 9.36
N VAL A 23 7.43 -7.50 8.05
CA VAL A 23 6.43 -7.78 7.02
C VAL A 23 6.92 -8.84 6.02
N GLN A 24 7.89 -9.67 6.42
CA GLN A 24 8.53 -10.66 5.56
C GLN A 24 7.52 -11.66 4.97
N ASP A 25 6.49 -12.07 5.72
CA ASP A 25 5.45 -12.98 5.20
C ASP A 25 4.64 -12.32 4.06
N LEU A 26 4.37 -11.03 4.15
CA LEU A 26 3.66 -10.27 3.11
C LEU A 26 4.50 -10.21 1.83
N TYR A 27 5.79 -9.90 1.95
CA TYR A 27 6.71 -9.89 0.80
C TYR A 27 6.78 -11.27 0.15
N ARG A 28 6.94 -12.33 0.93
CA ARG A 28 7.04 -13.70 0.43
C ARG A 28 5.80 -14.09 -0.38
N ARG A 29 4.60 -13.81 0.14
CA ARG A 29 3.32 -14.08 -0.56
C ARG A 29 3.22 -13.28 -1.86
N PHE A 30 3.45 -11.98 -1.80
CA PHE A 30 3.36 -11.09 -2.96
C PHE A 30 4.34 -11.49 -4.07
N LEU A 31 5.61 -11.74 -3.72
CA LEU A 31 6.65 -12.06 -4.69
C LEU A 31 6.48 -13.42 -5.38
N ASN A 32 5.60 -14.30 -4.88
CA ASN A 32 5.21 -15.52 -5.60
C ASN A 32 4.49 -15.22 -6.93
N TYR A 33 3.93 -14.01 -7.08
CA TYR A 33 3.15 -13.61 -8.24
C TYR A 33 3.87 -12.57 -9.12
N VAL A 34 5.00 -12.04 -8.68
CA VAL A 34 5.75 -11.00 -9.39
C VAL A 34 6.91 -11.62 -10.15
N PRO A 35 7.07 -11.35 -11.46
CA PRO A 35 8.20 -11.87 -12.21
C PRO A 35 9.53 -11.35 -11.62
N LYS A 36 10.58 -12.18 -11.68
CA LYS A 36 11.91 -11.76 -11.22
C LYS A 36 12.36 -10.51 -11.98
N GLN A 37 12.94 -9.56 -11.26
CA GLN A 37 13.39 -8.27 -11.81
C GLN A 37 12.26 -7.43 -12.42
N GLY A 38 11.01 -7.74 -12.10
CA GLY A 38 9.85 -6.97 -12.54
C GLY A 38 9.85 -5.54 -12.00
N ARG A 39 9.00 -4.71 -12.58
CA ARG A 39 8.80 -3.31 -12.20
C ARG A 39 7.65 -3.17 -11.24
N ILE A 40 7.90 -2.62 -10.06
CA ILE A 40 6.94 -2.48 -8.96
C ILE A 40 6.64 -1.00 -8.70
N LEU A 41 5.38 -0.63 -8.68
CA LEU A 41 4.92 0.64 -8.11
C LEU A 41 4.70 0.45 -6.60
N ASP A 42 5.48 1.14 -5.77
CA ASP A 42 5.26 1.20 -4.31
C ASP A 42 4.34 2.39 -4.01
N ALA A 43 3.04 2.08 -3.92
CA ALA A 43 1.96 3.06 -3.83
C ALA A 43 1.67 3.42 -2.36
N GLY A 44 2.10 4.61 -1.94
CA GLY A 44 2.15 5.03 -0.55
C GLY A 44 3.38 4.47 0.14
N CYS A 45 4.55 4.80 -0.41
CA CYS A 45 5.85 4.23 0.01
C CYS A 45 6.26 4.59 1.44
N GLY A 46 5.64 5.62 2.02
CA GLY A 46 5.90 6.05 3.39
C GLY A 46 7.37 6.35 3.62
N VAL A 47 7.99 5.64 4.55
CA VAL A 47 9.41 5.84 4.93
C VAL A 47 10.41 5.10 4.03
N GLY A 48 9.93 4.39 2.98
CA GLY A 48 10.79 3.69 2.01
C GLY A 48 11.24 2.29 2.39
N ARG A 49 10.77 1.73 3.52
CA ARG A 49 11.11 0.37 3.96
C ARG A 49 10.87 -0.68 2.87
N ASP A 50 9.68 -0.67 2.27
CA ASP A 50 9.25 -1.66 1.29
C ASP A 50 9.99 -1.45 -0.04
N SER A 51 10.13 -0.19 -0.46
CA SER A 51 10.94 0.18 -1.64
C SER A 51 12.37 -0.32 -1.52
N LEU A 52 13.04 -0.08 -0.38
CA LEU A 52 14.41 -0.54 -0.14
C LEU A 52 14.52 -2.06 -0.21
N PHE A 53 13.53 -2.77 0.37
CA PHE A 53 13.49 -4.22 0.33
C PHE A 53 13.42 -4.75 -1.11
N PHE A 54 12.50 -4.23 -1.93
CA PHE A 54 12.35 -4.67 -3.32
C PHE A 54 13.57 -4.32 -4.19
N LEU A 55 14.15 -3.13 -4.02
CA LEU A 55 15.40 -2.74 -4.68
C LEU A 55 16.54 -3.71 -4.35
N ASN A 56 16.72 -4.07 -3.06
CA ASN A 56 17.73 -5.03 -2.62
C ASN A 56 17.49 -6.47 -3.14
N LYS A 57 16.26 -6.77 -3.56
CA LYS A 57 15.92 -8.04 -4.23
C LYS A 57 16.08 -7.98 -5.76
N GLY A 58 16.51 -6.84 -6.30
CA GLY A 58 16.79 -6.67 -7.73
C GLY A 58 15.58 -6.28 -8.58
N TYR A 59 14.48 -5.80 -7.95
CA TYR A 59 13.33 -5.24 -8.66
C TYR A 59 13.59 -3.79 -9.07
N GLU A 60 12.97 -3.34 -10.16
CA GLU A 60 12.82 -1.93 -10.45
C GLU A 60 11.66 -1.39 -9.60
N VAL A 61 11.88 -0.32 -8.85
CA VAL A 61 10.85 0.25 -7.96
C VAL A 61 10.64 1.72 -8.27
N ILE A 62 9.38 2.09 -8.43
CA ILE A 62 8.92 3.47 -8.50
C ILE A 62 8.10 3.75 -7.25
N PRO A 63 8.69 4.43 -6.25
CA PRO A 63 7.96 4.79 -5.04
C PRO A 63 7.18 6.07 -5.23
N VAL A 64 5.93 6.10 -4.76
CA VAL A 64 5.08 7.29 -4.76
C VAL A 64 4.44 7.49 -3.39
N ASP A 65 4.29 8.74 -2.95
CA ASP A 65 3.56 9.10 -1.74
C ASP A 65 2.92 10.49 -1.85
N GLY A 66 1.78 10.69 -1.21
CA GLY A 66 1.10 11.98 -1.14
C GLY A 66 1.72 12.95 -0.13
N SER A 67 2.54 12.47 0.82
CA SER A 67 3.26 13.29 1.79
C SER A 67 4.64 13.64 1.25
N LEU A 68 4.94 14.93 1.18
CA LEU A 68 6.25 15.42 0.73
C LEU A 68 7.38 14.97 1.67
N GLU A 69 7.13 14.91 2.97
CA GLU A 69 8.12 14.46 3.95
C GLU A 69 8.39 12.95 3.81
N MET A 70 7.39 12.13 3.51
CA MET A 70 7.59 10.71 3.20
C MET A 70 8.42 10.52 1.92
N VAL A 71 8.13 11.30 0.88
CA VAL A 71 8.92 11.31 -0.36
C VAL A 71 10.40 11.61 -0.09
N LYS A 72 10.69 12.63 0.72
CA LYS A 72 12.06 12.99 1.11
C LYS A 72 12.75 11.86 1.88
N LEU A 73 12.06 11.27 2.87
CA LEU A 73 12.60 10.16 3.66
C LEU A 73 12.91 8.96 2.78
N THR A 74 11.98 8.57 1.91
CA THR A 74 12.18 7.46 0.97
C THR A 74 13.34 7.75 0.02
N SER A 75 13.36 8.92 -0.62
CA SER A 75 14.45 9.27 -1.57
C SER A 75 15.82 9.20 -0.90
N ASN A 76 15.94 9.73 0.32
CA ASN A 76 17.19 9.67 1.08
C ASN A 76 17.60 8.24 1.43
N LEU A 77 16.61 7.39 1.82
CA LEU A 77 16.86 6.01 2.23
C LEU A 77 17.34 5.13 1.07
N ILE A 78 16.72 5.28 -0.11
CA ILE A 78 16.98 4.40 -1.26
C ILE A 78 18.03 4.98 -2.23
N GLY A 79 18.43 6.27 -2.06
CA GLY A 79 19.37 6.94 -2.96
C GLY A 79 18.83 7.18 -4.37
N LYS A 80 17.51 7.24 -4.53
CA LYS A 80 16.78 7.51 -5.79
C LYS A 80 15.55 8.37 -5.51
N ASP A 81 15.05 9.06 -6.52
CA ASP A 81 13.86 9.90 -6.37
C ASP A 81 12.59 9.04 -6.14
N ALA A 82 11.86 9.38 -5.09
CA ALA A 82 10.45 9.03 -4.94
C ALA A 82 9.58 10.15 -5.50
N LEU A 83 8.37 9.82 -5.99
CA LEU A 83 7.48 10.79 -6.60
C LEU A 83 6.47 11.32 -5.59
N HIS A 84 6.35 12.64 -5.50
CA HIS A 84 5.26 13.27 -4.75
C HIS A 84 3.99 13.23 -5.61
N LEU A 85 3.12 12.28 -5.34
CA LEU A 85 1.95 11.99 -6.18
C LEU A 85 0.80 11.44 -5.34
N LEU A 86 -0.39 12.00 -5.50
CA LEU A 86 -1.62 11.45 -4.92
C LEU A 86 -2.07 10.22 -5.70
N PHE A 87 -2.80 9.31 -5.06
CA PHE A 87 -3.36 8.13 -5.76
C PHE A 87 -4.31 8.52 -6.90
N GLN A 88 -5.06 9.61 -6.72
CA GLN A 88 -5.97 10.16 -7.71
C GLN A 88 -5.26 10.69 -8.97
N ASP A 89 -3.99 11.08 -8.83
CA ASP A 89 -3.16 11.65 -9.90
C ASP A 89 -2.26 10.60 -10.59
N ILE A 90 -2.44 9.32 -10.27
CA ILE A 90 -1.71 8.23 -10.92
C ILE A 90 -2.27 8.02 -12.33
N HIS A 91 -1.44 8.31 -13.34
CA HIS A 91 -1.79 8.22 -14.77
C HIS A 91 -0.89 7.28 -15.56
N PHE A 92 -0.16 6.38 -14.90
CA PHE A 92 0.63 5.33 -15.56
C PHE A 92 -0.26 4.40 -16.39
N SER A 93 0.30 3.83 -17.45
CA SER A 93 -0.45 2.94 -18.35
C SER A 93 0.39 1.77 -18.83
N ASN A 94 0.06 0.56 -18.39
CA ASN A 94 0.76 -0.69 -18.76
C ASN A 94 2.28 -0.59 -18.51
N GLU A 95 2.67 -0.19 -17.32
CA GLU A 95 4.08 0.03 -16.97
C GLU A 95 4.59 -0.90 -15.89
N PHE A 96 3.73 -1.47 -15.04
CA PHE A 96 4.15 -2.22 -13.86
C PHE A 96 3.73 -3.68 -13.92
N ASP A 97 4.64 -4.57 -13.57
CA ASP A 97 4.34 -5.97 -13.31
C ASP A 97 3.53 -6.14 -12.02
N ALA A 98 3.75 -5.23 -11.06
CA ALA A 98 3.05 -5.28 -9.79
C ALA A 98 2.89 -3.90 -9.15
N ILE A 99 1.84 -3.77 -8.31
CA ILE A 99 1.61 -2.64 -7.42
C ILE A 99 1.59 -3.16 -5.99
N TRP A 100 2.37 -2.50 -5.13
CA TRP A 100 2.40 -2.72 -3.70
C TRP A 100 1.77 -1.54 -2.97
N ALA A 101 0.62 -1.75 -2.32
CA ALA A 101 -0.12 -0.72 -1.57
C ALA A 101 -0.32 -1.16 -0.11
N ASN A 102 0.79 -1.22 0.63
CA ASN A 102 0.81 -1.73 2.00
C ASN A 102 0.41 -0.65 3.00
N ALA A 103 -0.75 -0.82 3.64
CA ALA A 103 -1.26 0.09 4.66
C ALA A 103 -1.35 1.56 4.19
N SER A 104 -1.69 1.79 2.92
CA SER A 104 -1.73 3.10 2.29
C SER A 104 -3.14 3.48 1.80
N LEU A 105 -3.82 2.60 1.06
CA LEU A 105 -5.16 2.84 0.51
C LEU A 105 -6.24 3.02 1.57
N LEU A 106 -5.99 2.63 2.80
CA LEU A 106 -6.92 2.78 3.93
C LEU A 106 -7.22 4.25 4.31
N HIS A 107 -6.54 5.21 3.67
CA HIS A 107 -6.80 6.65 3.82
C HIS A 107 -7.60 7.24 2.65
N VAL A 108 -7.89 6.44 1.62
CA VAL A 108 -8.70 6.86 0.47
C VAL A 108 -10.18 6.76 0.82
N PRO A 109 -10.98 7.83 0.66
CA PRO A 109 -12.43 7.78 0.87
C PRO A 109 -13.12 6.70 0.04
N TYR A 110 -14.19 6.13 0.57
CA TYR A 110 -14.93 5.04 -0.10
C TYR A 110 -15.42 5.45 -1.49
N ASP A 111 -15.88 6.69 -1.67
CA ASP A 111 -16.36 7.22 -2.93
C ASP A 111 -15.25 7.46 -3.97
N GLU A 112 -14.00 7.62 -3.54
CA GLU A 112 -12.84 7.81 -4.41
C GLU A 112 -12.10 6.49 -4.72
N LEU A 113 -12.21 5.49 -3.84
CA LEU A 113 -11.41 4.26 -3.92
C LEU A 113 -11.61 3.51 -5.25
N ARG A 114 -12.82 3.50 -5.80
CA ARG A 114 -13.07 2.85 -7.09
C ARG A 114 -12.24 3.48 -8.22
N GLY A 115 -12.17 4.81 -8.28
CA GLY A 115 -11.35 5.54 -9.26
C GLY A 115 -9.86 5.24 -9.12
N VAL A 116 -9.36 5.17 -7.87
CA VAL A 116 -7.97 4.76 -7.59
C VAL A 116 -7.70 3.33 -8.06
N MET A 117 -8.60 2.38 -7.82
CA MET A 117 -8.47 1.01 -8.30
C MET A 117 -8.46 0.93 -9.84
N GLU A 118 -9.23 1.76 -10.52
CA GLU A 118 -9.23 1.87 -11.98
C GLU A 118 -7.90 2.44 -12.52
N SER A 119 -7.32 3.41 -11.83
CA SER A 119 -5.99 3.94 -12.16
C SER A 119 -4.90 2.88 -11.95
N PHE A 120 -4.95 2.11 -10.86
CA PHE A 120 -4.05 0.97 -10.62
C PHE A 120 -4.20 -0.13 -11.67
N HIS A 121 -5.44 -0.45 -12.05
CA HIS A 121 -5.70 -1.39 -13.13
C HIS A 121 -5.06 -0.95 -14.44
N LYS A 122 -5.16 0.33 -14.80
CA LYS A 122 -4.52 0.89 -16.01
C LYS A 122 -3.00 0.87 -15.94
N ALA A 123 -2.45 1.16 -14.76
CA ALA A 123 -0.99 1.21 -14.53
C ALA A 123 -0.31 -0.16 -14.64
N LEU A 124 -1.00 -1.24 -14.26
CA LEU A 124 -0.47 -2.60 -14.37
C LEU A 124 -0.39 -3.07 -15.82
N LEU A 125 0.58 -3.90 -16.12
CA LEU A 125 0.65 -4.72 -17.33
C LEU A 125 -0.50 -5.77 -17.33
N PRO A 126 -0.89 -6.32 -18.49
CA PRO A 126 -1.82 -7.45 -18.52
C PRO A 126 -1.35 -8.59 -17.63
N SER A 127 -2.23 -9.12 -16.81
CA SER A 127 -1.92 -10.13 -15.76
C SER A 127 -1.02 -9.66 -14.61
N GLY A 128 -0.67 -8.38 -14.56
CA GLY A 128 0.03 -7.79 -13.41
C GLY A 128 -0.78 -7.91 -12.12
N VAL A 129 -0.12 -7.81 -10.98
CA VAL A 129 -0.73 -8.07 -9.68
C VAL A 129 -0.74 -6.84 -8.78
N LEU A 130 -1.82 -6.70 -8.03
CA LEU A 130 -1.98 -5.72 -6.95
C LEU A 130 -1.89 -6.43 -5.61
N TYR A 131 -1.09 -5.91 -4.69
CA TYR A 131 -1.26 -6.14 -3.26
C TYR A 131 -1.81 -4.89 -2.60
N ALA A 132 -2.82 -5.06 -1.74
CA ALA A 132 -3.38 -3.99 -0.92
C ALA A 132 -3.67 -4.49 0.49
N SER A 133 -3.48 -3.64 1.50
CA SER A 133 -3.87 -3.96 2.86
C SER A 133 -4.65 -2.81 3.53
N PHE A 134 -5.65 -3.20 4.32
CA PHE A 134 -6.56 -2.32 5.05
C PHE A 134 -6.66 -2.77 6.50
N LYS A 135 -7.01 -1.87 7.39
CA LYS A 135 -7.48 -2.29 8.72
C LYS A 135 -8.76 -3.11 8.54
N TYR A 136 -8.83 -4.23 9.28
CA TYR A 136 -9.97 -5.12 9.19
C TYR A 136 -11.19 -4.53 9.88
N GLY A 137 -12.29 -4.37 9.16
CA GLY A 137 -13.54 -3.82 9.67
C GLY A 137 -14.43 -3.30 8.54
N THR A 138 -15.53 -2.66 8.91
CA THR A 138 -16.53 -2.14 7.96
C THR A 138 -16.84 -0.66 8.19
N PHE A 139 -16.05 0.02 9.00
CA PHE A 139 -16.35 1.37 9.48
C PHE A 139 -15.28 2.38 9.08
N MET A 140 -15.70 3.61 8.86
CA MET A 140 -14.81 4.77 8.88
C MET A 140 -14.54 5.13 10.34
N ARG A 141 -13.28 5.40 10.68
CA ARG A 141 -12.89 5.83 12.01
C ARG A 141 -11.83 6.91 11.98
N HIS A 142 -11.79 7.70 13.02
CA HIS A 142 -10.78 8.72 13.25
C HIS A 142 -9.83 8.26 14.35
N ALA A 143 -8.54 8.34 14.14
CA ALA A 143 -7.52 8.07 15.14
C ALA A 143 -6.25 8.87 14.83
N ASP A 144 -5.69 9.55 15.86
CA ASP A 144 -4.45 10.34 15.75
C ASP A 144 -4.49 11.34 14.58
N ASP A 145 -5.56 12.14 14.46
CA ASP A 145 -5.78 13.10 13.36
C ASP A 145 -5.83 12.48 11.94
N ARG A 146 -5.93 11.16 11.82
CA ARG A 146 -6.09 10.44 10.56
C ARG A 146 -7.50 9.88 10.42
N VAL A 147 -7.93 9.77 9.17
CA VAL A 147 -9.14 9.04 8.80
C VAL A 147 -8.74 7.67 8.23
N PHE A 148 -9.44 6.63 8.66
CA PHE A 148 -9.24 5.26 8.21
C PHE A 148 -10.56 4.73 7.66
N PHE A 149 -10.49 4.12 6.51
CA PHE A 149 -11.58 3.40 5.84
C PHE A 149 -11.29 1.92 5.93
N ASP A 150 -11.82 1.29 6.99
CA ASP A 150 -11.57 -0.12 7.29
C ASP A 150 -12.31 -1.01 6.27
N MET A 151 -11.76 -2.17 5.92
CA MET A 151 -12.31 -3.10 4.94
C MET A 151 -12.35 -4.53 5.48
N ASP A 152 -13.39 -5.26 5.11
CA ASP A 152 -13.45 -6.72 5.12
C ASP A 152 -13.62 -7.26 3.68
N GLU A 153 -13.73 -8.56 3.55
CA GLU A 153 -13.85 -9.25 2.26
C GLU A 153 -15.11 -8.81 1.47
N ALA A 154 -16.21 -8.53 2.16
CA ALA A 154 -17.45 -8.06 1.54
C ALA A 154 -17.36 -6.59 1.11
N THR A 155 -16.75 -5.76 1.94
CA THR A 155 -16.63 -4.31 1.70
C THR A 155 -15.67 -4.00 0.55
N ILE A 156 -14.55 -4.75 0.40
CA ILE A 156 -13.60 -4.54 -0.70
C ILE A 156 -14.12 -5.04 -2.06
N ALA A 157 -15.00 -6.05 -2.06
CA ALA A 157 -15.43 -6.73 -3.28
C ALA A 157 -15.98 -5.79 -4.38
N PRO A 158 -16.82 -4.77 -4.12
CA PRO A 158 -17.29 -3.84 -5.15
C PRO A 158 -16.18 -3.05 -5.83
N TYR A 159 -15.09 -2.74 -5.12
CA TYR A 159 -13.99 -1.92 -5.63
C TYR A 159 -13.07 -2.67 -6.59
N ILE A 160 -12.95 -3.99 -6.42
CA ILE A 160 -12.13 -4.85 -7.28
C ILE A 160 -12.92 -5.56 -8.38
N LYS A 161 -14.25 -5.64 -8.26
CA LYS A 161 -15.12 -6.33 -9.21
C LYS A 161 -14.95 -5.78 -10.64
N GLY A 162 -14.69 -6.69 -11.60
CA GLY A 162 -14.50 -6.35 -13.02
C GLY A 162 -13.16 -5.67 -13.35
N LEU A 163 -12.29 -5.46 -12.37
CA LEU A 163 -10.93 -4.96 -12.56
C LEU A 163 -9.89 -6.02 -12.20
N PHE A 164 -10.14 -6.74 -11.11
CA PHE A 164 -9.17 -7.66 -10.54
C PHE A 164 -9.81 -9.00 -10.20
N LEU A 165 -9.08 -10.08 -10.43
CA LEU A 165 -9.38 -11.42 -9.95
C LEU A 165 -8.63 -11.63 -8.62
N PRO A 166 -9.31 -11.79 -7.48
CA PRO A 166 -8.64 -12.13 -6.22
C PRO A 166 -7.89 -13.47 -6.33
N LEU A 167 -6.61 -13.46 -5.94
CA LEU A 167 -5.77 -14.65 -5.85
C LEU A 167 -5.66 -15.13 -4.41
N GLU A 168 -5.44 -14.20 -3.48
CA GLU A 168 -5.41 -14.46 -2.05
C GLU A 168 -6.12 -13.34 -1.29
N MET A 169 -6.89 -13.70 -0.25
CA MET A 169 -7.38 -12.80 0.78
C MET A 169 -7.17 -13.45 2.14
N TRP A 170 -6.57 -12.72 3.09
CA TRP A 170 -6.33 -13.26 4.43
C TRP A 170 -6.26 -12.17 5.48
N LYS A 171 -6.46 -12.57 6.72
CA LYS A 171 -6.24 -11.70 7.89
C LYS A 171 -4.84 -11.89 8.44
N SER A 172 -4.21 -10.81 8.87
CA SER A 172 -2.98 -10.84 9.63
C SER A 172 -3.08 -9.96 10.88
N ALA A 173 -2.27 -10.27 11.91
CA ALA A 173 -2.15 -9.44 13.10
C ALA A 173 -1.29 -8.20 12.82
N ASP A 174 -1.49 -7.12 13.58
CA ASP A 174 -0.60 -5.95 13.55
C ASP A 174 0.67 -6.28 14.35
N THR A 175 1.77 -6.51 13.66
CA THR A 175 3.07 -6.89 14.27
C THR A 175 3.75 -5.75 15.05
N ARG A 176 3.26 -4.50 14.91
CA ARG A 176 3.78 -3.33 15.64
C ARG A 176 3.24 -3.21 17.06
N SER A 177 2.23 -4.01 17.41
CA SER A 177 1.60 -3.97 18.73
C SER A 177 2.26 -4.97 19.68
N THR A 178 2.85 -4.52 20.76
CA THR A 178 3.36 -5.35 21.87
C THR A 178 2.26 -5.92 22.78
N VAL A 179 1.03 -5.47 22.60
CA VAL A 179 -0.14 -5.98 23.33
C VAL A 179 -0.76 -7.11 22.53
N ALA A 180 -1.00 -8.25 23.16
CA ALA A 180 -1.61 -9.43 22.54
C ALA A 180 -2.79 -9.06 21.67
N ALA A 181 -2.88 -9.71 20.48
CA ALA A 181 -3.81 -9.41 19.41
C ALA A 181 -5.25 -9.18 19.92
N SER A 182 -5.62 -7.93 20.02
CA SER A 182 -7.02 -7.57 20.14
C SER A 182 -7.66 -7.75 18.74
N PRO A 183 -8.90 -8.23 18.66
CA PRO A 183 -9.62 -8.39 17.38
C PRO A 183 -9.61 -7.11 16.52
N ASP A 184 -9.53 -5.95 17.16
CA ASP A 184 -9.55 -4.61 16.52
C ASP A 184 -8.21 -4.20 15.85
N LYS A 185 -7.18 -5.06 15.87
CA LYS A 185 -5.84 -4.75 15.33
C LYS A 185 -5.41 -5.67 14.20
N SER A 186 -6.36 -6.30 13.53
CA SER A 186 -6.07 -7.13 12.35
C SER A 186 -6.09 -6.32 11.06
N TRP A 187 -5.46 -6.90 10.05
CA TRP A 187 -5.41 -6.38 8.69
C TRP A 187 -6.13 -7.32 7.74
N LEU A 188 -6.90 -6.79 6.81
CA LEU A 188 -7.25 -7.46 5.57
C LEU A 188 -6.10 -7.29 4.60
N ASN A 189 -5.63 -8.38 4.02
CA ASN A 189 -4.64 -8.38 2.95
C ASN A 189 -5.26 -8.99 1.70
N VAL A 190 -5.00 -8.40 0.55
CA VAL A 190 -5.53 -8.83 -0.74
C VAL A 190 -4.39 -8.88 -1.74
N ILE A 191 -4.23 -10.02 -2.43
CA ILE A 191 -3.47 -10.11 -3.67
C ILE A 191 -4.47 -10.39 -4.79
N ALA A 192 -4.45 -9.58 -5.83
CA ALA A 192 -5.39 -9.72 -6.94
C ALA A 192 -4.70 -9.45 -8.27
N ARG A 193 -5.13 -10.16 -9.33
CA ARG A 193 -4.57 -10.05 -10.68
C ARG A 193 -5.44 -9.17 -11.54
N ARG A 194 -4.83 -8.30 -12.33
CA ARG A 194 -5.50 -7.54 -13.40
C ARG A 194 -6.17 -8.48 -14.40
N ILE A 195 -7.47 -8.25 -14.71
CA ILE A 195 -8.25 -8.96 -15.75
C ILE A 195 -8.58 -8.05 -16.91
#